data_55a5694623f0bb9cb677fd3691f4a8a4
#
_entry.id   55a5694623f0bb9cb677fd3691f4a8a4
#
_cell.length_a   1.000
_cell.length_b   1.000
_cell.length_c   1.000
_cell.angle_alpha   90.00
_cell.angle_beta   90.00
_cell.angle_gamma   90.00
#
_symmetry.space_group_name_H-M   'P 1'
#
loop_
_entity.id
_entity.type
_entity.pdbx_description
1 polymer ?
#
loop_
_entity_poly.entity_id
_entity_poly.type
_entity_poly.pdbx_seq_one_letter_code
_entity_poly.pdbx_strand_id
1 'polypeptide(L)'
;MTSLLAEGVALGARLHPTDFSATSGELIAVVGPNGGGKTSLLRALARVERAEGRVRIDGEDLDEAPEARRRKLLAFLPASRDIGWPIATRDVIALGRGRRDPARIEELLTCFELESLADRPVDRLSTGERARVLMARALAARPRLLLLDEPLSNLDPYWVLRFLDLLRDCASKGQTLLVALHDLALINRFDRALLVADGRIQMDATPARLMAGERFEEIFRVRRTDGGGWTIRTPG
;
A
#
# COMPACT_ATOMS: atom_id res chain seq x y z
N MET A 1 -17.72 9.15 -4.46
CA MET A 1 -18.00 8.09 -5.47
C MET A 1 -17.10 6.90 -5.16
N THR A 2 -17.62 5.66 -5.31
CA THR A 2 -16.82 4.43 -5.12
C THR A 2 -15.73 4.38 -6.17
N SER A 3 -14.47 4.30 -5.73
CA SER A 3 -13.31 4.23 -6.63
C SER A 3 -12.75 2.81 -6.76
N LEU A 4 -12.95 1.97 -5.74
CA LEU A 4 -12.58 0.56 -5.74
C LEU A 4 -13.79 -0.28 -5.32
N LEU A 5 -14.09 -1.31 -6.10
CA LEU A 5 -15.07 -2.34 -5.76
C LEU A 5 -14.42 -3.71 -5.99
N ALA A 6 -14.33 -4.50 -4.95
CA ALA A 6 -13.89 -5.88 -4.96
C ALA A 6 -15.07 -6.78 -4.58
N GLU A 7 -15.38 -7.78 -5.41
CA GLU A 7 -16.51 -8.68 -5.25
C GLU A 7 -16.02 -10.13 -5.27
N GLY A 8 -16.17 -10.84 -4.16
CA GLY A 8 -15.78 -12.23 -4.01
C GLY A 8 -14.30 -12.49 -4.23
N VAL A 9 -13.42 -11.50 -3.99
CA VAL A 9 -11.99 -11.63 -4.27
C VAL A 9 -11.35 -12.63 -3.33
N ALA A 10 -10.74 -13.68 -3.89
CA ALA A 10 -10.07 -14.73 -3.13
C ALA A 10 -8.73 -15.12 -3.74
N LEU A 11 -7.81 -15.69 -2.93
CA LEU A 11 -6.47 -16.09 -3.39
C LEU A 11 -6.08 -17.44 -2.77
N GLY A 12 -6.58 -18.52 -3.35
CA GLY A 12 -6.36 -19.87 -2.84
C GLY A 12 -6.68 -19.97 -1.35
N ALA A 13 -5.84 -20.68 -0.58
CA ALA A 13 -6.01 -20.81 0.87
C ALA A 13 -5.55 -19.56 1.67
N ARG A 14 -4.94 -18.56 1.00
CA ARG A 14 -4.32 -17.40 1.67
C ARG A 14 -5.26 -16.21 1.86
N LEU A 15 -6.34 -16.15 1.08
CA LEU A 15 -7.38 -15.12 1.20
C LEU A 15 -8.72 -15.75 0.86
N HIS A 16 -9.62 -15.77 1.84
CA HIS A 16 -11.00 -16.21 1.64
C HIS A 16 -11.79 -15.19 0.81
N PRO A 17 -12.91 -15.61 0.17
CA PRO A 17 -13.76 -14.69 -0.58
C PRO A 17 -14.10 -13.45 0.25
N THR A 18 -13.79 -12.30 -0.30
CA THR A 18 -13.85 -11.02 0.39
C THR A 18 -14.49 -9.98 -0.52
N ASP A 19 -15.51 -9.30 0.02
CA ASP A 19 -16.10 -8.11 -0.58
C ASP A 19 -15.52 -6.87 0.10
N PHE A 20 -15.15 -5.87 -0.68
CA PHE A 20 -14.56 -4.65 -0.17
C PHE A 20 -14.81 -3.49 -1.13
N SER A 21 -15.05 -2.31 -0.59
CA SER A 21 -15.14 -1.09 -1.39
C SER A 21 -14.42 0.07 -0.73
N ALA A 22 -13.90 0.98 -1.55
CA ALA A 22 -13.30 2.23 -1.09
C ALA A 22 -13.79 3.41 -1.94
N THR A 23 -13.77 4.59 -1.34
CA THR A 23 -14.14 5.83 -2.01
C THR A 23 -12.90 6.59 -2.50
N SER A 24 -13.12 7.48 -3.48
CA SER A 24 -12.05 8.32 -4.01
C SER A 24 -11.45 9.20 -2.92
N GLY A 25 -10.13 9.24 -2.85
CA GLY A 25 -9.41 10.05 -1.87
C GLY A 25 -9.27 9.42 -0.48
N GLU A 26 -9.65 8.15 -0.30
CA GLU A 26 -9.51 7.44 0.97
C GLU A 26 -8.08 6.91 1.16
N LEU A 27 -7.50 7.19 2.32
CA LEU A 27 -6.22 6.64 2.76
C LEU A 27 -6.49 5.55 3.82
N ILE A 28 -6.32 4.28 3.44
CA ILE A 28 -6.74 3.10 4.20
C ILE A 28 -5.53 2.32 4.70
N ALA A 29 -5.45 2.10 6.00
CA ALA A 29 -4.47 1.21 6.60
C ALA A 29 -4.94 -0.25 6.51
N VAL A 30 -4.05 -1.17 6.15
CA VAL A 30 -4.28 -2.61 6.23
C VAL A 30 -3.36 -3.16 7.33
N VAL A 31 -3.93 -3.55 8.44
CA VAL A 31 -3.20 -4.03 9.62
C VAL A 31 -3.58 -5.46 9.97
N GLY A 32 -2.76 -6.14 10.76
CA GLY A 32 -2.99 -7.53 11.16
C GLY A 32 -1.67 -8.24 11.46
N PRO A 33 -1.72 -9.43 12.07
CA PRO A 33 -0.54 -10.20 12.41
C PRO A 33 0.23 -10.64 11.17
N ASN A 34 1.48 -11.07 11.40
CA ASN A 34 2.27 -11.70 10.34
C ASN A 34 1.58 -13.00 9.89
N GLY A 35 1.51 -13.22 8.58
CA GLY A 35 0.76 -14.33 8.01
C GLY A 35 -0.77 -14.14 7.97
N GLY A 36 -1.33 -13.05 8.52
CA GLY A 36 -2.77 -12.79 8.58
C GLY A 36 -3.47 -12.58 7.21
N GLY A 37 -2.72 -12.38 6.12
CA GLY A 37 -3.28 -12.24 4.77
C GLY A 37 -3.20 -10.83 4.16
N LYS A 38 -2.56 -9.85 4.82
CA LYS A 38 -2.41 -8.47 4.32
C LYS A 38 -1.84 -8.41 2.90
N THR A 39 -0.67 -9.00 2.70
CA THR A 39 -0.02 -9.11 1.38
C THR A 39 -0.88 -9.85 0.37
N SER A 40 -1.57 -10.91 0.80
CA SER A 40 -2.46 -11.70 -0.06
C SER A 40 -3.66 -10.87 -0.53
N LEU A 41 -4.26 -10.07 0.35
CA LEU A 41 -5.32 -9.11 -0.01
C LEU A 41 -4.82 -8.10 -1.05
N LEU A 42 -3.68 -7.45 -0.80
CA LEU A 42 -3.14 -6.47 -1.75
C LEU A 42 -2.78 -7.10 -3.10
N ARG A 43 -2.18 -8.29 -3.12
CA ARG A 43 -1.85 -9.03 -4.35
C ARG A 43 -3.08 -9.47 -5.13
N ALA A 44 -4.12 -9.92 -4.44
CA ALA A 44 -5.39 -10.30 -5.06
C ALA A 44 -6.08 -9.10 -5.70
N LEU A 45 -6.15 -7.96 -5.00
CA LEU A 45 -6.67 -6.70 -5.54
C LEU A 45 -5.83 -6.17 -6.70
N ALA A 46 -4.51 -6.35 -6.65
CA ALA A 46 -3.59 -5.92 -7.71
C ALA A 46 -3.61 -6.84 -8.95
N ARG A 47 -4.23 -8.01 -8.88
CA ARG A 47 -4.19 -9.02 -9.95
C ARG A 47 -2.77 -9.41 -10.38
N VAL A 48 -1.80 -9.37 -9.45
CA VAL A 48 -0.42 -9.83 -9.72
C VAL A 48 -0.27 -11.34 -9.60
N GLU A 49 -1.23 -11.99 -8.96
CA GLU A 49 -1.41 -13.44 -8.94
C GLU A 49 -2.84 -13.75 -9.43
N ARG A 50 -3.06 -14.96 -9.95
CA ARG A 50 -4.41 -15.39 -10.37
C ARG A 50 -5.32 -15.48 -9.14
N ALA A 51 -6.21 -14.52 -9.00
CA ALA A 51 -7.20 -14.42 -7.93
C ALA A 51 -8.61 -14.63 -8.51
N GLU A 52 -9.51 -15.14 -7.67
CA GLU A 52 -10.94 -15.25 -7.97
C GLU A 52 -11.66 -13.92 -7.73
N GLY A 53 -12.94 -13.85 -8.13
CA GLY A 53 -13.78 -12.66 -7.96
C GLY A 53 -13.45 -11.56 -8.95
N ARG A 54 -13.96 -10.35 -8.71
CA ARG A 54 -13.81 -9.19 -9.60
C ARG A 54 -13.24 -7.98 -8.87
N VAL A 55 -12.43 -7.19 -9.58
CA VAL A 55 -11.92 -5.90 -9.10
C VAL A 55 -12.23 -4.83 -10.11
N ARG A 56 -13.00 -3.82 -9.70
CA ARG A 56 -13.31 -2.65 -10.52
C ARG A 56 -12.71 -1.40 -9.90
N ILE A 57 -12.14 -0.56 -10.75
CA ILE A 57 -11.58 0.74 -10.36
C ILE A 57 -12.24 1.82 -11.21
N ASP A 58 -12.90 2.78 -10.57
CA ASP A 58 -13.74 3.81 -11.22
C ASP A 58 -14.80 3.18 -12.18
N GLY A 59 -15.32 1.99 -11.82
CA GLY A 59 -16.29 1.25 -12.61
C GLY A 59 -15.70 0.37 -13.72
N GLU A 60 -14.41 0.48 -14.02
CA GLU A 60 -13.74 -0.32 -15.04
C GLU A 60 -13.24 -1.64 -14.43
N ASP A 61 -13.54 -2.77 -15.09
CA ASP A 61 -13.01 -4.08 -14.68
C ASP A 61 -11.50 -4.16 -14.95
N LEU A 62 -10.73 -4.47 -13.90
CA LEU A 62 -9.27 -4.46 -13.98
C LEU A 62 -8.74 -5.58 -14.89
N ASP A 63 -9.45 -6.73 -14.97
CA ASP A 63 -9.02 -7.87 -15.79
C ASP A 63 -9.27 -7.62 -17.29
N GLU A 64 -10.27 -6.81 -17.61
CA GLU A 64 -10.62 -6.44 -19.00
C GLU A 64 -9.84 -5.22 -19.50
N ALA A 65 -9.25 -4.43 -18.59
CA ALA A 65 -8.56 -3.20 -18.95
C ALA A 65 -7.25 -3.47 -19.71
N PRO A 66 -7.01 -2.82 -20.87
CA PRO A 66 -5.74 -2.90 -21.58
C PRO A 66 -4.56 -2.46 -20.69
N GLU A 67 -3.37 -3.01 -20.92
CA GLU A 67 -2.19 -2.74 -20.07
C GLU A 67 -1.89 -1.25 -19.88
N ALA A 68 -1.98 -0.45 -20.93
CA ALA A 68 -1.77 0.99 -20.85
C ALA A 68 -2.82 1.70 -19.97
N ARG A 69 -4.06 1.16 -19.90
CA ARG A 69 -5.11 1.65 -19.02
C ARG A 69 -4.89 1.16 -17.59
N ARG A 70 -4.55 -0.12 -17.39
CA ARG A 70 -4.26 -0.70 -16.06
C ARG A 70 -3.23 0.13 -15.30
N ARG A 71 -2.14 0.59 -15.95
CA ARG A 71 -1.13 1.46 -15.31
C ARG A 71 -1.67 2.79 -14.80
N LYS A 72 -2.76 3.30 -15.37
CA LYS A 72 -3.46 4.50 -14.88
C LYS A 72 -4.49 4.18 -13.82
N LEU A 73 -5.00 2.97 -13.81
CA LEU A 73 -5.95 2.52 -12.79
C LEU A 73 -5.25 2.13 -11.51
N LEU A 74 -4.16 1.36 -11.60
CA LEU A 74 -3.53 0.73 -10.45
C LEU A 74 -2.01 0.82 -10.50
N ALA A 75 -1.39 1.07 -9.34
CA ALA A 75 -0.01 0.70 -9.06
C ALA A 75 0.06 -0.17 -7.80
N PHE A 76 0.91 -1.19 -7.84
CA PHE A 76 1.22 -2.05 -6.71
C PHE A 76 2.71 -1.96 -6.37
N LEU A 77 3.01 -1.67 -5.11
CA LEU A 77 4.35 -1.70 -4.54
C LEU A 77 4.45 -2.91 -3.61
N PRO A 78 5.19 -3.97 -3.97
CA PRO A 78 5.38 -5.12 -3.10
C PRO A 78 6.36 -4.81 -1.96
N ALA A 79 6.28 -5.60 -0.87
CA ALA A 79 7.20 -5.48 0.26
C ALA A 79 8.66 -5.79 -0.12
N SER A 80 8.88 -6.76 -1.05
CA SER A 80 10.21 -7.02 -1.60
C SER A 80 10.67 -5.87 -2.48
N ARG A 81 11.87 -5.37 -2.19
CA ARG A 81 12.49 -4.23 -2.88
C ARG A 81 13.70 -4.62 -3.72
N ASP A 82 13.85 -5.91 -4.00
CA ASP A 82 15.00 -6.41 -4.76
C ASP A 82 14.81 -6.10 -6.25
N ILE A 83 15.72 -5.28 -6.75
CA ILE A 83 15.93 -5.05 -8.18
C ILE A 83 17.38 -5.47 -8.45
N GLY A 84 17.55 -6.68 -8.99
CA GLY A 84 18.88 -7.24 -9.30
C GLY A 84 19.49 -6.75 -10.60
N TRP A 85 18.91 -5.72 -11.24
CA TRP A 85 19.34 -5.24 -12.55
C TRP A 85 20.00 -3.85 -12.41
N PRO A 86 21.16 -3.60 -13.05
CA PRO A 86 21.88 -2.34 -12.97
C PRO A 86 21.23 -1.26 -13.86
N ILE A 87 19.97 -0.93 -13.59
CA ILE A 87 19.19 0.09 -14.29
C ILE A 87 19.37 1.42 -13.58
N ALA A 88 19.54 2.53 -14.31
CA ALA A 88 19.62 3.86 -13.73
C ALA A 88 18.33 4.22 -12.96
N THR A 89 18.48 4.92 -11.85
CA THR A 89 17.37 5.35 -10.99
C THR A 89 16.25 6.03 -11.77
N ARG A 90 16.57 6.99 -12.64
CA ARG A 90 15.59 7.69 -13.50
C ARG A 90 14.82 6.75 -14.42
N ASP A 91 15.50 5.73 -14.96
CA ASP A 91 14.88 4.76 -15.86
C ASP A 91 13.94 3.81 -15.09
N VAL A 92 14.28 3.42 -13.87
CA VAL A 92 13.37 2.65 -12.98
C VAL A 92 12.10 3.45 -12.71
N ILE A 93 12.20 4.75 -12.43
CA ILE A 93 11.03 5.62 -12.23
C ILE A 93 10.20 5.69 -13.52
N ALA A 94 10.85 5.83 -14.69
CA ALA A 94 10.19 5.89 -15.99
C ALA A 94 9.38 4.62 -16.32
N LEU A 95 9.82 3.43 -15.87
CA LEU A 95 9.07 2.18 -16.06
C LEU A 95 7.65 2.24 -15.45
N GLY A 96 7.44 3.00 -14.38
CA GLY A 96 6.12 3.16 -13.76
C GLY A 96 5.08 3.82 -14.68
N ARG A 97 5.50 4.58 -15.68
CA ARG A 97 4.61 5.30 -16.59
C ARG A 97 4.39 4.62 -17.96
N GLY A 98 5.34 3.80 -18.40
CA GLY A 98 5.29 3.16 -19.73
C GLY A 98 5.49 4.10 -20.92
N ARG A 99 5.69 5.41 -20.71
CA ARG A 99 6.08 6.45 -21.68
C ARG A 99 7.10 7.37 -21.04
N ARG A 100 8.11 7.80 -21.79
CA ARG A 100 9.02 8.84 -21.32
C ARG A 100 8.26 10.15 -21.16
N ASP A 101 8.28 10.68 -19.94
CA ASP A 101 7.85 12.02 -19.60
C ASP A 101 8.94 12.63 -18.73
N PRO A 102 9.92 13.28 -19.34
CA PRO A 102 11.07 13.82 -18.61
C PRO A 102 10.65 14.75 -17.48
N ALA A 103 9.67 15.63 -17.72
CA ALA A 103 9.20 16.57 -16.69
C ALA A 103 8.64 15.86 -15.46
N ARG A 104 7.88 14.78 -15.65
CA ARG A 104 7.36 13.99 -14.52
C ARG A 104 8.45 13.23 -13.78
N ILE A 105 9.47 12.75 -14.51
CA ILE A 105 10.61 12.05 -13.89
C ILE A 105 11.40 13.04 -13.04
N GLU A 106 11.71 14.23 -13.52
CA GLU A 106 12.42 15.27 -12.75
C GLU A 106 11.59 15.71 -11.52
N GLU A 107 10.27 15.92 -11.67
CA GLU A 107 9.38 16.22 -10.55
C GLU A 107 9.49 15.14 -9.44
N LEU A 108 9.52 13.85 -9.82
CA LEU A 108 9.64 12.76 -8.87
C LEU A 108 11.04 12.64 -8.28
N LEU A 109 12.09 12.85 -9.07
CA LEU A 109 13.45 12.88 -8.54
C LEU A 109 13.59 13.94 -7.44
N THR A 110 13.08 15.14 -7.68
CA THR A 110 13.10 16.22 -6.69
C THR A 110 12.21 15.89 -5.48
N CYS A 111 10.98 15.39 -5.71
CA CYS A 111 10.05 15.04 -4.63
C CYS A 111 10.62 14.01 -3.65
N PHE A 112 11.44 13.08 -4.15
CA PHE A 112 12.07 12.01 -3.39
C PHE A 112 13.54 12.25 -3.07
N GLU A 113 14.08 13.45 -3.33
CA GLU A 113 15.49 13.82 -3.09
C GLU A 113 16.46 12.82 -3.73
N LEU A 114 16.25 12.52 -5.01
CA LEU A 114 16.99 11.52 -5.79
C LEU A 114 17.81 12.13 -6.92
N GLU A 115 17.88 13.46 -7.06
CA GLU A 115 18.54 14.15 -8.17
C GLU A 115 20.00 13.71 -8.32
N SER A 116 20.76 13.67 -7.22
CA SER A 116 22.15 13.24 -7.21
C SER A 116 22.35 11.76 -7.50
N LEU A 117 21.28 10.99 -7.45
CA LEU A 117 21.27 9.54 -7.68
C LEU A 117 20.63 9.15 -9.01
N ALA A 118 20.18 10.13 -9.81
CA ALA A 118 19.37 9.90 -10.99
C ALA A 118 20.00 8.92 -12.00
N ASP A 119 21.30 8.99 -12.20
CA ASP A 119 22.05 8.13 -13.14
C ASP A 119 22.74 6.94 -12.45
N ARG A 120 22.60 6.83 -11.10
CA ARG A 120 23.17 5.71 -10.36
C ARG A 120 22.34 4.45 -10.59
N PRO A 121 22.97 3.30 -10.85
CA PRO A 121 22.30 2.00 -10.91
C PRO A 121 21.57 1.67 -9.58
N VAL A 122 20.33 1.20 -9.66
CA VAL A 122 19.48 0.96 -8.49
C VAL A 122 19.99 -0.15 -7.57
N ASP A 123 20.75 -1.11 -8.10
CA ASP A 123 21.43 -2.17 -7.33
C ASP A 123 22.53 -1.62 -6.41
N ARG A 124 23.05 -0.41 -6.68
CA ARG A 124 24.06 0.29 -5.88
C ARG A 124 23.47 1.27 -4.87
N LEU A 125 22.16 1.33 -4.74
CA LEU A 125 21.47 2.18 -3.78
C LEU A 125 21.35 1.48 -2.42
N SER A 126 21.34 2.27 -1.34
CA SER A 126 20.94 1.80 -0.02
C SER A 126 19.47 1.34 -0.02
N THR A 127 19.07 0.61 1.01
CA THR A 127 17.68 0.12 1.16
C THR A 127 16.67 1.29 1.19
N GLY A 128 16.99 2.38 1.89
CA GLY A 128 16.14 3.57 1.97
C GLY A 128 16.07 4.32 0.63
N GLU A 129 17.20 4.52 -0.06
CA GLU A 129 17.23 5.13 -1.39
C GLU A 129 16.41 4.30 -2.39
N ARG A 130 16.57 2.97 -2.38
CA ARG A 130 15.80 2.07 -3.23
C ARG A 130 14.30 2.14 -2.94
N ALA A 131 13.92 2.23 -1.66
CA ALA A 131 12.51 2.43 -1.28
C ALA A 131 11.92 3.70 -1.88
N ARG A 132 12.68 4.82 -1.87
CA ARG A 132 12.26 6.09 -2.46
C ARG A 132 12.08 5.97 -3.98
N VAL A 133 13.01 5.32 -4.66
CA VAL A 133 12.92 5.06 -6.12
C VAL A 133 11.68 4.24 -6.47
N LEU A 134 11.40 3.18 -5.72
CA LEU A 134 10.24 2.32 -5.97
C LEU A 134 8.91 3.04 -5.68
N MET A 135 8.87 3.89 -4.66
CA MET A 135 7.71 4.74 -4.40
C MET A 135 7.52 5.77 -5.53
N ALA A 136 8.58 6.45 -5.97
CA ALA A 136 8.53 7.36 -7.12
C ALA A 136 8.02 6.65 -8.38
N ARG A 137 8.49 5.42 -8.65
CA ARG A 137 8.00 4.59 -9.74
C ARG A 137 6.50 4.30 -9.61
N ALA A 138 6.02 3.93 -8.43
CA ALA A 138 4.60 3.64 -8.20
C ALA A 138 3.71 4.87 -8.46
N LEU A 139 4.20 6.07 -8.16
CA LEU A 139 3.50 7.34 -8.37
C LEU A 139 3.64 7.90 -9.81
N ALA A 140 4.51 7.33 -10.63
CA ALA A 140 4.84 7.91 -11.95
C ALA A 140 3.63 8.05 -12.89
N ALA A 141 2.77 7.03 -12.93
CA ALA A 141 1.56 7.04 -13.78
C ALA A 141 0.39 7.83 -13.19
N ARG A 142 0.50 8.35 -11.95
CA ARG A 142 -0.62 8.95 -11.18
C ARG A 142 -1.83 8.01 -11.15
N PRO A 143 -1.69 6.76 -10.66
CA PRO A 143 -2.74 5.77 -10.69
C PRO A 143 -3.93 6.19 -9.82
N ARG A 144 -5.13 5.69 -10.13
CA ARG A 144 -6.33 5.91 -9.32
C ARG A 144 -6.27 5.18 -7.99
N LEU A 145 -5.72 3.97 -7.99
CA LEU A 145 -5.54 3.12 -6.82
C LEU A 145 -4.06 2.82 -6.60
N LEU A 146 -3.58 3.04 -5.38
CA LEU A 146 -2.25 2.66 -4.92
C LEU A 146 -2.38 1.56 -3.87
N LEU A 147 -1.79 0.42 -4.13
CA LEU A 147 -1.67 -0.69 -3.20
C LEU A 147 -0.21 -0.80 -2.76
N LEU A 148 0.06 -0.56 -1.49
CA LEU A 148 1.40 -0.43 -0.95
C LEU A 148 1.62 -1.46 0.16
N ASP A 149 2.50 -2.41 -0.08
CA ASP A 149 2.82 -3.46 0.88
C ASP A 149 4.07 -3.07 1.67
N GLU A 150 3.88 -2.66 2.93
CA GLU A 150 4.92 -2.23 3.86
C GLU A 150 5.86 -1.12 3.32
N PRO A 151 5.31 -0.05 2.74
CA PRO A 151 6.14 0.97 2.09
C PRO A 151 7.07 1.72 3.04
N LEU A 152 6.73 1.75 4.33
CA LEU A 152 7.43 2.51 5.37
C LEU A 152 8.52 1.70 6.09
N SER A 153 8.63 0.39 5.81
CA SER A 153 9.64 -0.47 6.46
C SER A 153 11.06 -0.07 6.03
N ASN A 154 12.00 -0.16 6.99
CA ASN A 154 13.42 0.14 6.77
C ASN A 154 13.71 1.58 6.28
N LEU A 155 12.85 2.52 6.60
CA LEU A 155 13.07 3.95 6.42
C LEU A 155 13.45 4.59 7.77
N ASP A 156 14.26 5.65 7.72
CA ASP A 156 14.47 6.50 8.87
C ASP A 156 13.20 7.32 9.20
N PRO A 157 13.10 7.91 10.42
CA PRO A 157 11.92 8.64 10.84
C PRO A 157 11.54 9.81 9.93
N TYR A 158 12.51 10.51 9.34
CA TYR A 158 12.25 11.61 8.40
C TYR A 158 11.48 11.10 7.19
N TRP A 159 11.96 10.00 6.56
CA TRP A 159 11.31 9.44 5.37
C TRP A 159 9.98 8.77 5.68
N VAL A 160 9.81 8.19 6.88
CA VAL A 160 8.49 7.69 7.31
C VAL A 160 7.46 8.82 7.32
N LEU A 161 7.78 9.95 7.96
CA LEU A 161 6.87 11.10 8.00
C LEU A 161 6.65 11.70 6.61
N ARG A 162 7.72 11.87 5.83
CA ARG A 162 7.65 12.41 4.49
C ARG A 162 6.78 11.56 3.56
N PHE A 163 6.87 10.22 3.65
CA PHE A 163 6.01 9.32 2.88
C PHE A 163 4.55 9.44 3.31
N LEU A 164 4.26 9.52 4.60
CA LEU A 164 2.88 9.71 5.08
C LEU A 164 2.28 11.02 4.54
N ASP A 165 3.04 12.10 4.52
CA ASP A 165 2.58 13.37 3.96
C ASP A 165 2.35 13.28 2.44
N LEU A 166 3.24 12.60 1.71
CA LEU A 166 3.07 12.34 0.27
C LEU A 166 1.83 11.48 -0.02
N LEU A 167 1.58 10.43 0.79
CA LEU A 167 0.39 9.59 0.64
C LEU A 167 -0.89 10.41 0.93
N ARG A 168 -0.87 11.27 1.94
CA ARG A 168 -1.98 12.18 2.25
C ARG A 168 -2.23 13.17 1.11
N ASP A 169 -1.19 13.73 0.51
CA ASP A 169 -1.29 14.60 -0.66
C ASP A 169 -1.88 13.86 -1.87
N CYS A 170 -1.48 12.61 -2.11
CA CYS A 170 -2.08 11.76 -3.14
C CYS A 170 -3.58 11.54 -2.89
N ALA A 171 -3.97 11.23 -1.66
CA ALA A 171 -5.37 11.06 -1.27
C ALA A 171 -6.18 12.35 -1.49
N SER A 172 -5.65 13.51 -1.07
CA SER A 172 -6.31 14.81 -1.26
C SER A 172 -6.54 15.16 -2.74
N LYS A 173 -5.73 14.59 -3.65
CA LYS A 173 -5.87 14.71 -5.10
C LYS A 173 -6.81 13.64 -5.71
N GLY A 174 -7.51 12.88 -4.87
CA GLY A 174 -8.52 11.90 -5.28
C GLY A 174 -7.99 10.51 -5.59
N GLN A 175 -6.72 10.21 -5.31
CA GLN A 175 -6.22 8.84 -5.39
C GLN A 175 -6.69 8.04 -4.16
N THR A 176 -7.02 6.77 -4.34
CA THR A 176 -7.34 5.85 -3.25
C THR A 176 -6.10 5.03 -2.90
N LEU A 177 -5.82 4.87 -1.61
CA LEU A 177 -4.61 4.20 -1.16
C LEU A 177 -4.93 3.13 -0.12
N LEU A 178 -4.43 1.90 -0.33
CA LEU A 178 -4.38 0.84 0.67
C LEU A 178 -2.92 0.57 1.04
N VAL A 179 -2.61 0.71 2.32
CA VAL A 179 -1.23 0.64 2.83
C VAL A 179 -1.14 -0.42 3.92
N ALA A 180 -0.43 -1.52 3.65
CA ALA A 180 -0.14 -2.47 4.71
C ALA A 180 0.90 -1.90 5.67
N LEU A 181 0.60 -1.96 6.96
CA LEU A 181 1.42 -1.41 8.03
C LEU A 181 1.80 -2.50 9.05
N HIS A 182 3.02 -2.41 9.58
CA HIS A 182 3.45 -3.12 10.78
C HIS A 182 3.38 -2.24 12.02
N ASP A 183 3.73 -0.97 11.89
CA ASP A 183 3.73 -0.03 13.01
C ASP A 183 2.32 0.52 13.26
N LEU A 184 1.70 0.03 14.32
CA LEU A 184 0.37 0.45 14.74
C LEU A 184 0.31 1.89 15.27
N ALA A 185 1.46 2.49 15.66
CA ALA A 185 1.49 3.89 16.08
C ALA A 185 1.11 4.85 14.94
N LEU A 186 1.33 4.43 13.69
CA LEU A 186 1.02 5.22 12.50
C LEU A 186 -0.45 5.15 12.07
N ILE A 187 -1.24 4.22 12.61
CA ILE A 187 -2.60 3.93 12.13
C ILE A 187 -3.52 5.16 12.18
N ASN A 188 -3.34 6.04 13.17
CA ASN A 188 -4.12 7.27 13.33
C ASN A 188 -3.87 8.34 12.25
N ARG A 189 -2.89 8.10 11.35
CA ARG A 189 -2.63 8.95 10.18
C ARG A 189 -3.53 8.60 8.99
N PHE A 190 -4.38 7.57 9.14
CA PHE A 190 -5.26 7.02 8.11
C PHE A 190 -6.72 7.35 8.39
N ASP A 191 -7.55 7.39 7.34
CA ASP A 191 -8.98 7.69 7.44
C ASP A 191 -9.77 6.46 7.91
N ARG A 192 -9.33 5.29 7.47
CA ARG A 192 -9.96 4.00 7.69
C ARG A 192 -8.91 2.92 7.87
N ALA A 193 -9.26 1.85 8.57
CA ALA A 193 -8.37 0.74 8.80
C ALA A 193 -9.09 -0.61 8.64
N LEU A 194 -8.42 -1.54 7.97
CA LEU A 194 -8.83 -2.92 7.80
C LEU A 194 -7.97 -3.81 8.69
N LEU A 195 -8.59 -4.55 9.60
CA LEU A 195 -7.91 -5.60 10.36
C LEU A 195 -8.03 -6.92 9.59
N VAL A 196 -6.90 -7.42 9.09
CA VAL A 196 -6.83 -8.64 8.30
C VAL A 196 -6.15 -9.74 9.11
N ALA A 197 -6.86 -10.83 9.36
CA ALA A 197 -6.35 -12.02 10.04
C ALA A 197 -7.02 -13.28 9.46
N ASP A 198 -6.30 -14.38 9.48
CA ASP A 198 -6.77 -15.69 8.97
C ASP A 198 -7.33 -15.61 7.54
N GLY A 199 -6.68 -14.79 6.69
CA GLY A 199 -7.10 -14.58 5.31
C GLY A 199 -8.47 -13.90 5.14
N ARG A 200 -8.93 -13.11 6.12
CA ARG A 200 -10.22 -12.40 6.09
C ARG A 200 -10.07 -10.98 6.60
N ILE A 201 -10.93 -10.07 6.13
CA ILE A 201 -11.13 -8.77 6.78
C ILE A 201 -12.00 -9.04 8.02
N GLN A 202 -11.39 -8.96 9.20
CA GLN A 202 -12.06 -9.19 10.49
C GLN A 202 -12.79 -7.95 11.00
N MET A 203 -12.24 -6.76 10.69
CA MET A 203 -12.85 -5.48 11.02
C MET A 203 -12.53 -4.46 9.92
N ASP A 204 -13.47 -3.57 9.73
CA ASP A 204 -13.40 -2.42 8.81
C ASP A 204 -14.00 -1.22 9.53
N ALA A 205 -13.15 -0.29 9.96
CA ALA A 205 -13.57 0.81 10.83
C ALA A 205 -12.58 2.00 10.78
N THR A 206 -12.93 3.09 11.45
CA THR A 206 -11.94 4.14 11.74
C THR A 206 -10.83 3.59 12.64
N PRO A 207 -9.59 4.12 12.56
CA PRO A 207 -8.47 3.69 13.40
C PRO A 207 -8.82 3.62 14.90
N ALA A 208 -9.47 4.67 15.42
CA ALA A 208 -9.84 4.75 16.82
C ALA A 208 -10.80 3.62 17.23
N ARG A 209 -11.83 3.34 16.41
CA ARG A 209 -12.80 2.28 16.67
C ARG A 209 -12.17 0.88 16.55
N LEU A 210 -11.28 0.71 15.57
CA LEU A 210 -10.59 -0.56 15.37
C LEU A 210 -9.68 -0.88 16.55
N MET A 211 -8.88 0.09 17.02
CA MET A 211 -7.95 -0.10 18.14
C MET A 211 -8.66 -0.24 19.51
N ALA A 212 -9.90 0.22 19.64
CA ALA A 212 -10.70 0.06 20.86
C ALA A 212 -11.51 -1.24 20.87
N GLY A 213 -11.50 -2.03 19.79
CA GLY A 213 -12.30 -3.24 19.66
C GLY A 213 -11.67 -4.47 20.34
N GLU A 214 -12.44 -5.27 21.05
CA GLU A 214 -11.98 -6.54 21.64
C GLU A 214 -11.36 -7.47 20.61
N ARG A 215 -11.90 -7.48 19.39
CA ARG A 215 -11.36 -8.28 18.28
C ARG A 215 -9.93 -7.93 17.92
N PHE A 216 -9.56 -6.64 18.03
CA PHE A 216 -8.17 -6.19 17.85
C PHE A 216 -7.26 -6.77 18.95
N GLU A 217 -7.69 -6.66 20.20
CA GLU A 217 -6.95 -7.21 21.35
C GLU A 217 -6.75 -8.74 21.24
N GLU A 218 -7.78 -9.45 20.78
CA GLU A 218 -7.73 -10.89 20.56
C GLU A 218 -6.72 -11.27 19.48
N ILE A 219 -6.82 -10.64 18.31
CA ILE A 219 -5.99 -10.96 17.14
C ILE A 219 -4.52 -10.63 17.38
N PHE A 220 -4.23 -9.48 18.00
CA PHE A 220 -2.86 -9.08 18.33
C PHE A 220 -2.35 -9.68 19.67
N ARG A 221 -3.22 -10.34 20.45
CA ARG A 221 -2.93 -10.88 21.79
C ARG A 221 -2.40 -9.82 22.74
N VAL A 222 -2.97 -8.64 22.68
CA VAL A 222 -2.61 -7.50 23.52
C VAL A 222 -3.85 -6.97 24.25
N ARG A 223 -3.65 -6.21 25.32
CA ARG A 223 -4.69 -5.47 26.03
C ARG A 223 -4.26 -4.03 26.19
N ARG A 224 -5.18 -3.12 26.02
CA ARG A 224 -4.93 -1.71 26.30
C ARG A 224 -4.84 -1.47 27.80
N THR A 225 -3.87 -0.65 28.21
CA THR A 225 -3.71 -0.22 29.61
C THR A 225 -4.38 1.13 29.82
N ASP A 226 -4.75 1.45 31.08
CA ASP A 226 -5.36 2.74 31.45
C ASP A 226 -4.46 3.95 31.11
N GLY A 227 -3.14 3.73 31.04
CA GLY A 227 -2.16 4.74 30.60
C GLY A 227 -2.01 4.87 29.07
N GLY A 228 -2.86 4.20 28.27
CA GLY A 228 -2.86 4.28 26.80
C GLY A 228 -1.81 3.41 26.11
N GLY A 229 -1.01 2.64 26.85
CA GLY A 229 -0.05 1.65 26.34
C GLY A 229 -0.71 0.29 26.05
N TRP A 230 0.12 -0.68 25.66
CA TRP A 230 -0.26 -2.07 25.42
C TRP A 230 0.46 -3.02 26.35
N THR A 231 -0.21 -4.06 26.80
CA THR A 231 0.37 -5.19 27.54
C THR A 231 -0.06 -6.51 26.89
N ILE A 232 0.68 -7.58 27.14
CA ILE A 232 0.34 -8.91 26.62
C ILE A 232 -0.97 -9.39 27.27
N ARG A 233 -1.91 -9.86 26.47
CA ARG A 233 -3.12 -10.54 26.92
C ARG A 233 -2.73 -11.97 27.31
N THR A 234 -2.75 -12.28 28.59
CA THR A 234 -2.58 -13.66 29.07
C THR A 234 -3.81 -14.47 28.68
N PRO A 235 -3.66 -15.69 28.12
CA PRO A 235 -4.80 -16.60 27.94
C PRO A 235 -5.39 -16.89 29.32
N GLY A 236 -6.68 -16.69 29.50
CA GLY A 236 -7.43 -17.14 30.65
C GLY A 236 -7.67 -18.64 30.62
#